data_afe85706c76e9ba0ba93487ec60781bf
#
_entry.id   afe85706c76e9ba0ba93487ec60781bf
#
_cell.length_a   1.000
_cell.length_b   1.000
_cell.length_c   1.000
_cell.angle_alpha   90.00
_cell.angle_beta   90.00
_cell.angle_gamma   90.00
#
_symmetry.space_group_name_H-M   'P 1'
#
loop_
_entity.id
_entity.type
_entity.pdbx_description
1 polymer ?
#
loop_
_entity_poly.entity_id
_entity_poly.type
_entity_poly.pdbx_seq_one_letter_code
_entity_poly.pdbx_strand_id
1 'polypeptide(L)'
;MAFPDYKKDLENHEADVNHLLDKYFHTGPSAVFIGAPPGEEAKLKETVATTLFEKFRVRVHPVQLVICGSAHLGFSPVADKLGKPFDSKTSDIDIAVASPELFELCWTELQSAGLDEDTRALVSRDLFWGFINPANIQNIQSFGTGWWQAFGQLKTDRAHGVRGRLYKNFWSMHSYHRITVLGGRKKVTVPK
;
A
#
# COMPACT_ATOMS: atom_id res chain seq x y z
N MET A 1 9.77 -13.74 -7.15
CA MET A 1 10.51 -13.66 -5.86
C MET A 1 9.98 -14.76 -4.94
N ALA A 2 10.80 -15.45 -4.16
CA ALA A 2 10.34 -16.57 -3.36
C ALA A 2 10.31 -16.22 -1.86
N PHE A 3 9.27 -16.66 -1.15
CA PHE A 3 9.16 -16.43 0.30
C PHE A 3 10.34 -17.01 1.12
N PRO A 4 10.92 -18.19 0.79
CA PRO A 4 12.09 -18.70 1.52
C PRO A 4 13.29 -17.75 1.51
N ASP A 5 13.54 -17.06 0.40
CA ASP A 5 14.64 -16.10 0.31
C ASP A 5 14.39 -14.88 1.19
N TYR A 6 13.16 -14.34 1.14
CA TYR A 6 12.74 -13.23 2.01
C TYR A 6 12.85 -13.60 3.48
N LYS A 7 12.39 -14.80 3.85
CA LYS A 7 12.46 -15.30 5.22
C LYS A 7 13.92 -15.40 5.70
N LYS A 8 14.81 -15.99 4.87
CA LYS A 8 16.23 -16.11 5.16
C LYS A 8 16.89 -14.74 5.41
N ASP A 9 16.53 -13.74 4.58
CA ASP A 9 17.05 -12.39 4.74
C ASP A 9 16.49 -11.69 5.99
N LEU A 10 15.25 -11.98 6.39
CA LEU A 10 14.71 -11.50 7.66
C LEU A 10 15.41 -12.12 8.88
N GLU A 11 15.81 -13.38 8.81
CA GLU A 11 16.54 -14.10 9.86
C GLU A 11 17.98 -13.57 10.01
N ASN A 12 18.54 -12.97 8.96
CA ASN A 12 19.83 -12.32 9.02
C ASN A 12 19.75 -10.95 9.71
N HIS A 13 20.10 -10.90 10.99
CA HIS A 13 20.04 -9.67 11.79
C HIS A 13 21.04 -8.59 11.35
N GLU A 14 22.12 -8.97 10.66
CA GLU A 14 23.14 -8.04 10.14
C GLU A 14 22.67 -7.37 8.83
N ALA A 15 21.66 -7.94 8.17
CA ALA A 15 21.13 -7.34 6.94
C ALA A 15 20.51 -5.97 7.22
N ASP A 16 20.98 -4.95 6.50
CA ASP A 16 20.40 -3.61 6.58
C ASP A 16 18.92 -3.63 6.12
N VAL A 17 18.06 -3.06 6.95
CA VAL A 17 16.62 -2.97 6.68
C VAL A 17 16.34 -2.17 5.41
N ASN A 18 17.13 -1.12 5.12
CA ASN A 18 16.95 -0.35 3.89
C ASN A 18 17.30 -1.18 2.66
N HIS A 19 18.36 -1.99 2.74
CA HIS A 19 18.68 -2.93 1.67
C HIS A 19 17.56 -3.95 1.42
N LEU A 20 16.91 -4.43 2.48
CA LEU A 20 15.75 -5.32 2.34
C LEU A 20 14.54 -4.60 1.73
N LEU A 21 14.33 -3.32 2.05
CA LEU A 21 13.29 -2.52 1.44
C LEU A 21 13.53 -2.33 -0.06
N ASP A 22 14.73 -1.95 -0.44
CA ASP A 22 15.07 -1.79 -1.85
C ASP A 22 14.91 -3.10 -2.60
N LYS A 23 15.46 -4.19 -2.06
CA LYS A 23 15.40 -5.52 -2.69
C LYS A 23 13.99 -6.06 -2.85
N TYR A 24 13.11 -5.84 -1.87
CA TYR A 24 11.82 -6.54 -1.80
C TYR A 24 10.60 -5.66 -2.02
N PHE A 25 10.68 -4.34 -1.82
CA PHE A 25 9.50 -3.47 -1.86
C PHE A 25 9.56 -2.40 -2.95
N HIS A 26 10.78 -2.02 -3.40
CA HIS A 26 10.94 -0.87 -4.28
C HIS A 26 11.48 -1.23 -5.67
N THR A 27 11.99 -2.45 -5.85
CA THR A 27 12.60 -2.85 -7.13
C THR A 27 11.93 -4.07 -7.74
N GLY A 28 12.10 -4.21 -9.04
CA GLY A 28 11.61 -5.35 -9.81
C GLY A 28 10.12 -5.28 -10.18
N PRO A 29 9.69 -6.20 -11.06
CA PRO A 29 8.30 -6.30 -11.47
C PRO A 29 7.45 -6.85 -10.32
N SER A 30 6.22 -6.38 -10.21
CA SER A 30 5.26 -6.90 -9.24
C SER A 30 4.87 -8.34 -9.59
N ALA A 31 4.87 -9.23 -8.58
CA ALA A 31 4.63 -10.66 -8.76
C ALA A 31 3.30 -10.95 -9.48
N VAL A 32 2.27 -10.15 -9.20
CA VAL A 32 0.94 -10.29 -9.82
C VAL A 32 0.98 -10.07 -11.35
N PHE A 33 2.00 -9.38 -11.88
CA PHE A 33 2.17 -9.11 -13.31
C PHE A 33 3.24 -9.98 -13.96
N ILE A 34 3.85 -10.93 -13.25
CA ILE A 34 4.76 -11.89 -13.88
C ILE A 34 3.96 -12.74 -14.89
N GLY A 35 4.46 -12.79 -16.14
CA GLY A 35 3.76 -13.45 -17.24
C GLY A 35 2.60 -12.65 -17.84
N ALA A 36 2.38 -11.42 -17.40
CA ALA A 36 1.42 -10.52 -18.02
C ALA A 36 1.92 -9.96 -19.37
N PRO A 37 1.02 -9.50 -20.25
CA PRO A 37 1.40 -8.73 -21.42
C PRO A 37 2.27 -7.52 -21.03
N PRO A 38 3.28 -7.16 -21.85
CA PRO A 38 4.10 -5.99 -21.59
C PRO A 38 3.27 -4.73 -21.40
N GLY A 39 3.60 -3.95 -20.36
CA GLY A 39 2.92 -2.68 -20.07
C GLY A 39 1.60 -2.80 -19.28
N GLU A 40 1.14 -3.98 -18.92
CA GLU A 40 -0.13 -4.13 -18.17
C GLU A 40 -0.07 -3.45 -16.80
N GLU A 41 1.05 -3.57 -16.06
CA GLU A 41 1.26 -2.85 -14.80
C GLU A 41 1.24 -1.33 -15.01
N ALA A 42 1.91 -0.84 -16.04
CA ALA A 42 1.92 0.60 -16.36
C ALA A 42 0.52 1.09 -16.71
N LYS A 43 -0.23 0.34 -17.51
CA LYS A 43 -1.62 0.66 -17.85
C LYS A 43 -2.52 0.72 -16.63
N LEU A 44 -2.37 -0.18 -15.66
CA LEU A 44 -3.11 -0.11 -14.41
C LEU A 44 -2.78 1.19 -13.65
N LYS A 45 -1.49 1.55 -13.53
CA LYS A 45 -1.06 2.79 -12.87
C LYS A 45 -1.60 4.04 -13.57
N GLU A 46 -1.60 4.08 -14.90
CA GLU A 46 -2.19 5.18 -15.68
C GLU A 46 -3.70 5.28 -15.45
N THR A 47 -4.41 4.15 -15.43
CA THR A 47 -5.85 4.12 -15.12
C THR A 47 -6.13 4.66 -13.73
N VAL A 48 -5.35 4.25 -12.72
CA VAL A 48 -5.46 4.78 -11.36
C VAL A 48 -5.23 6.29 -11.33
N ALA A 49 -4.16 6.78 -11.98
CA ALA A 49 -3.84 8.19 -12.03
C ALA A 49 -4.97 9.02 -12.66
N THR A 50 -5.54 8.54 -13.76
CA THR A 50 -6.69 9.16 -14.45
C THR A 50 -7.92 9.20 -13.54
N THR A 51 -8.24 8.08 -12.91
CA THR A 51 -9.38 7.97 -12.00
C THR A 51 -9.26 8.93 -10.80
N LEU A 52 -8.06 9.03 -10.22
CA LEU A 52 -7.81 9.97 -9.13
C LEU A 52 -7.94 11.42 -9.59
N PHE A 53 -7.46 11.76 -10.79
CA PHE A 53 -7.63 13.09 -11.35
C PHE A 53 -9.10 13.42 -11.61
N GLU A 54 -9.86 12.51 -12.18
CA GLU A 54 -11.29 12.71 -12.42
C GLU A 54 -12.05 12.96 -11.12
N LYS A 55 -11.69 12.24 -10.05
CA LYS A 55 -12.39 12.31 -8.78
C LYS A 55 -11.98 13.50 -7.90
N PHE A 56 -10.69 13.79 -7.83
CA PHE A 56 -10.14 14.76 -6.87
C PHE A 56 -9.56 16.01 -7.54
N ARG A 57 -9.45 16.04 -8.87
CA ARG A 57 -8.80 17.10 -9.64
C ARG A 57 -7.32 17.31 -9.29
N VAL A 58 -6.71 16.31 -8.67
CA VAL A 58 -5.28 16.26 -8.34
C VAL A 58 -4.56 15.35 -9.32
N ARG A 59 -3.48 15.84 -9.92
CA ARG A 59 -2.66 15.05 -10.84
C ARG A 59 -1.68 14.20 -10.04
N VAL A 60 -1.82 12.89 -10.16
CA VAL A 60 -0.86 11.91 -9.64
C VAL A 60 -0.10 11.32 -10.82
N HIS A 61 1.21 11.47 -10.83
CA HIS A 61 2.03 10.84 -11.87
C HIS A 61 2.15 9.32 -11.62
N PRO A 62 2.11 8.44 -12.64
CA PRO A 62 2.24 6.99 -12.45
C PRO A 62 3.45 6.53 -11.62
N VAL A 63 4.56 7.30 -11.62
CA VAL A 63 5.74 7.04 -10.77
C VAL A 63 5.42 7.17 -9.26
N GLN A 64 4.39 7.92 -8.88
CA GLN A 64 3.93 8.07 -7.50
C GLN A 64 3.02 6.92 -7.05
N LEU A 65 2.75 5.95 -7.93
CA LEU A 65 1.93 4.79 -7.70
C LEU A 65 2.81 3.54 -7.61
N VAL A 66 2.83 2.91 -6.46
CA VAL A 66 3.65 1.72 -6.20
C VAL A 66 2.75 0.55 -5.83
N ILE A 67 2.84 -0.55 -6.57
CA ILE A 67 2.18 -1.79 -6.16
C ILE A 67 2.93 -2.35 -4.97
N CYS A 68 2.23 -2.69 -3.91
CA CYS A 68 2.83 -3.11 -2.66
C CYS A 68 2.19 -4.37 -2.08
N GLY A 69 2.70 -4.82 -0.93
CA GLY A 69 2.16 -5.96 -0.21
C GLY A 69 2.29 -7.28 -0.96
N SER A 70 1.28 -8.13 -0.81
CA SER A 70 1.31 -9.47 -1.41
C SER A 70 1.21 -9.48 -2.93
N ALA A 71 0.61 -8.47 -3.54
CA ALA A 71 0.56 -8.35 -5.00
C ALA A 71 1.95 -8.07 -5.60
N HIS A 72 2.81 -7.33 -4.89
CA HIS A 72 4.18 -7.08 -5.32
C HIS A 72 5.09 -8.27 -5.08
N LEU A 73 5.03 -8.88 -3.89
CA LEU A 73 5.94 -9.95 -3.48
C LEU A 73 5.53 -11.36 -3.92
N GLY A 74 4.23 -11.58 -4.19
CA GLY A 74 3.65 -12.90 -4.38
C GLY A 74 3.24 -13.59 -3.06
N PHE A 75 3.52 -12.97 -1.92
CA PHE A 75 3.18 -13.43 -0.57
C PHE A 75 3.02 -12.23 0.39
N SER A 76 2.33 -12.43 1.50
CA SER A 76 2.16 -11.39 2.52
C SER A 76 3.45 -11.16 3.32
N PRO A 77 3.97 -9.91 3.38
CA PRO A 77 5.09 -9.54 4.24
C PRO A 77 4.68 -9.20 5.67
N VAL A 78 3.38 -9.06 5.96
CA VAL A 78 2.87 -8.63 7.26
C VAL A 78 3.00 -9.75 8.29
N ALA A 79 3.53 -9.44 9.47
CA ALA A 79 3.89 -10.40 10.53
C ALA A 79 2.80 -11.46 10.83
N ASP A 80 1.53 -11.05 10.94
CA ASP A 80 0.43 -11.95 11.26
C ASP A 80 0.06 -12.91 10.12
N LYS A 81 0.40 -12.55 8.88
CA LYS A 81 0.12 -13.32 7.65
C LYS A 81 1.40 -13.65 6.88
N LEU A 82 2.55 -13.58 7.55
CA LEU A 82 3.87 -13.70 6.92
C LEU A 82 3.96 -15.00 6.10
N GLY A 83 4.30 -14.85 4.82
CA GLY A 83 4.45 -15.96 3.88
C GLY A 83 3.14 -16.50 3.29
N LYS A 84 1.95 -15.99 3.68
CA LYS A 84 0.69 -16.38 3.04
C LYS A 84 0.76 -16.01 1.54
N PRO A 85 0.60 -16.96 0.60
CA PRO A 85 0.66 -16.68 -0.83
C PRO A 85 -0.42 -15.66 -1.26
N PHE A 86 -0.10 -14.88 -2.30
CA PHE A 86 -1.09 -14.08 -3.02
C PHE A 86 -2.06 -15.03 -3.73
N ASP A 87 -3.35 -14.78 -3.59
CA ASP A 87 -4.40 -15.52 -4.27
C ASP A 87 -5.27 -14.54 -5.06
N SER A 88 -5.25 -14.63 -6.37
CA SER A 88 -5.97 -13.72 -7.26
C SER A 88 -7.50 -13.70 -7.04
N LYS A 89 -8.07 -14.74 -6.46
CA LYS A 89 -9.52 -14.84 -6.20
C LYS A 89 -9.95 -14.11 -4.93
N THR A 90 -9.04 -13.96 -3.97
CA THR A 90 -9.36 -13.44 -2.62
C THR A 90 -8.50 -12.27 -2.18
N SER A 91 -7.39 -11.99 -2.89
CA SER A 91 -6.47 -10.91 -2.56
C SER A 91 -6.65 -9.71 -3.49
N ASP A 92 -6.51 -8.51 -2.95
CA ASP A 92 -6.53 -7.27 -3.70
C ASP A 92 -5.11 -6.86 -4.13
N ILE A 93 -5.01 -6.08 -5.20
CA ILE A 93 -3.80 -5.34 -5.52
C ILE A 93 -3.79 -4.07 -4.68
N ASP A 94 -2.89 -3.99 -3.71
CA ASP A 94 -2.66 -2.77 -2.94
C ASP A 94 -1.75 -1.82 -3.73
N ILE A 95 -2.22 -0.59 -3.97
CA ILE A 95 -1.47 0.48 -4.62
C ILE A 95 -1.21 1.58 -3.59
N ALA A 96 0.06 1.80 -3.29
CA ALA A 96 0.50 2.95 -2.52
C ALA A 96 0.48 4.20 -3.42
N VAL A 97 -0.24 5.23 -3.00
CA VAL A 97 -0.34 6.54 -3.65
C VAL A 97 0.44 7.53 -2.81
N ALA A 98 1.62 7.96 -3.29
CA ALA A 98 2.49 8.91 -2.62
C ALA A 98 2.24 10.32 -3.17
N SER A 99 1.21 11.02 -2.66
CA SER A 99 0.79 12.34 -3.13
C SER A 99 0.58 13.30 -1.96
N PRO A 100 1.44 14.32 -1.82
CA PRO A 100 1.25 15.38 -0.82
C PRO A 100 -0.09 16.09 -0.96
N GLU A 101 -0.51 16.39 -2.19
CA GLU A 101 -1.75 17.12 -2.45
C GLU A 101 -2.99 16.31 -2.04
N LEU A 102 -3.07 15.04 -2.41
CA LEU A 102 -4.18 14.17 -1.99
C LEU A 102 -4.17 13.95 -0.48
N PHE A 103 -2.98 13.84 0.11
CA PHE A 103 -2.84 13.70 1.55
C PHE A 103 -3.36 14.94 2.30
N GLU A 104 -3.03 16.13 1.80
CA GLU A 104 -3.47 17.41 2.39
C GLU A 104 -4.98 17.60 2.24
N LEU A 105 -5.55 17.26 1.08
CA LEU A 105 -7.01 17.26 0.90
C LEU A 105 -7.71 16.36 1.91
N CYS A 106 -7.23 15.13 2.06
CA CYS A 106 -7.77 14.19 3.02
C CYS A 106 -7.64 14.70 4.46
N TRP A 107 -6.47 15.26 4.81
CA TRP A 107 -6.20 15.83 6.12
C TRP A 107 -7.14 16.98 6.47
N THR A 108 -7.35 17.90 5.53
CA THR A 108 -8.24 19.04 5.70
C THR A 108 -9.69 18.60 5.97
N GLU A 109 -10.17 17.59 5.26
CA GLU A 109 -11.51 17.04 5.55
C GLU A 109 -11.58 16.32 6.91
N LEU A 110 -10.52 15.59 7.29
CA LEU A 110 -10.44 14.93 8.58
C LEU A 110 -10.47 15.93 9.75
N GLN A 111 -9.83 17.09 9.61
CA GLN A 111 -9.86 18.14 10.62
C GLN A 111 -11.25 18.72 10.85
N SER A 112 -12.05 18.82 9.78
CA SER A 112 -13.43 19.34 9.84
C SER A 112 -14.48 18.28 10.17
N ALA A 113 -14.12 17.00 10.06
CA ALA A 113 -15.01 15.90 10.40
C ALA A 113 -15.16 15.76 11.92
N GLY A 114 -16.37 15.70 12.42
CA GLY A 114 -16.66 15.45 13.83
C GLY A 114 -16.35 13.99 14.23
N LEU A 115 -15.07 13.62 14.20
CA LEU A 115 -14.64 12.25 14.52
C LEU A 115 -14.86 11.93 16.00
N ASP A 116 -15.39 10.74 16.28
CA ASP A 116 -15.37 10.19 17.63
C ASP A 116 -13.93 9.96 18.13
N GLU A 117 -13.77 9.77 19.44
CA GLU A 117 -12.47 9.69 20.10
C GLU A 117 -11.62 8.52 19.58
N ASP A 118 -12.23 7.35 19.40
CA ASP A 118 -11.54 6.13 18.93
C ASP A 118 -11.06 6.29 17.49
N THR A 119 -11.91 6.77 16.60
CA THR A 119 -11.55 7.07 15.21
C THR A 119 -10.46 8.14 15.13
N ARG A 120 -10.56 9.19 15.97
CA ARG A 120 -9.54 10.24 16.04
C ARG A 120 -8.19 9.70 16.48
N ALA A 121 -8.14 8.87 17.53
CA ALA A 121 -6.91 8.24 18.00
C ALA A 121 -6.26 7.37 16.93
N LEU A 122 -7.07 6.57 16.23
CA LEU A 122 -6.62 5.68 15.15
C LEU A 122 -6.04 6.48 13.97
N VAL A 123 -6.76 7.49 13.50
CA VAL A 123 -6.33 8.36 12.41
C VAL A 123 -5.08 9.17 12.80
N SER A 124 -5.00 9.70 14.02
CA SER A 124 -3.83 10.46 14.49
C SER A 124 -2.56 9.63 14.50
N ARG A 125 -2.65 8.36 14.87
CA ARG A 125 -1.52 7.43 14.81
C ARG A 125 -1.03 7.22 13.37
N ASP A 126 -1.95 7.02 12.44
CA ASP A 126 -1.61 6.80 11.03
C ASP A 126 -1.01 8.08 10.41
N LEU A 127 -1.60 9.23 10.72
CA LEU A 127 -1.12 10.56 10.27
C LEU A 127 0.28 10.90 10.77
N PHE A 128 0.63 10.51 11.99
CA PHE A 128 2.00 10.67 12.52
C PHE A 128 3.05 10.05 11.60
N TRP A 129 2.72 8.91 10.97
CA TRP A 129 3.58 8.24 10.01
C TRP A 129 3.42 8.75 8.57
N GLY A 130 2.58 9.77 8.35
CA GLY A 130 2.27 10.25 7.01
C GLY A 130 1.52 9.22 6.14
N PHE A 131 0.68 8.43 6.76
CA PHE A 131 -0.13 7.39 6.16
C PHE A 131 -1.60 7.59 6.52
N ILE A 132 -2.51 7.30 5.61
CA ILE A 132 -3.94 7.25 5.88
C ILE A 132 -4.47 5.89 5.42
N ASN A 133 -5.04 5.15 6.38
CA ASN A 133 -5.72 3.90 6.06
C ASN A 133 -7.11 4.21 5.48
N PRO A 134 -7.38 3.86 4.20
CA PRO A 134 -8.67 4.13 3.57
C PRO A 134 -9.87 3.54 4.31
N ALA A 135 -9.70 2.42 5.01
CA ALA A 135 -10.77 1.83 5.80
C ALA A 135 -11.26 2.76 6.93
N ASN A 136 -10.35 3.57 7.48
CA ASN A 136 -10.67 4.51 8.57
C ASN A 136 -11.36 5.78 8.09
N ILE A 137 -11.32 6.06 6.78
CA ILE A 137 -11.88 7.28 6.17
C ILE A 137 -13.06 7.00 5.25
N GLN A 138 -13.50 5.75 5.11
CA GLN A 138 -14.58 5.36 4.19
C GLN A 138 -15.88 6.15 4.42
N ASN A 139 -16.19 6.44 5.67
CA ASN A 139 -17.42 7.13 6.07
C ASN A 139 -17.19 8.64 6.29
N ILE A 140 -15.99 9.15 6.01
CA ILE A 140 -15.64 10.55 6.17
C ILE A 140 -15.92 11.27 4.86
N GLN A 141 -17.04 11.96 4.83
CA GLN A 141 -17.51 12.90 3.80
C GLN A 141 -17.09 12.59 2.35
N SER A 142 -16.68 13.62 1.60
CA SER A 142 -16.48 13.50 0.16
C SER A 142 -15.19 12.76 -0.20
N PHE A 143 -14.10 12.95 0.56
CA PHE A 143 -12.82 12.33 0.24
C PHE A 143 -12.88 10.80 0.43
N GLY A 144 -13.32 10.34 1.60
CA GLY A 144 -13.39 8.91 1.90
C GLY A 144 -14.30 8.15 0.94
N THR A 145 -15.50 8.68 0.73
CA THR A 145 -16.46 8.13 -0.26
C THR A 145 -15.88 8.15 -1.67
N GLY A 146 -15.26 9.28 -2.05
CA GLY A 146 -14.61 9.44 -3.36
C GLY A 146 -13.46 8.45 -3.58
N TRP A 147 -12.65 8.22 -2.57
CA TRP A 147 -11.55 7.26 -2.59
C TRP A 147 -12.05 5.83 -2.83
N TRP A 148 -13.05 5.41 -2.08
CA TRP A 148 -13.66 4.09 -2.25
C TRP A 148 -14.29 3.91 -3.62
N GLN A 149 -14.99 4.92 -4.15
CA GLN A 149 -15.55 4.87 -5.50
C GLN A 149 -14.46 4.80 -6.57
N ALA A 150 -13.38 5.59 -6.42
CA ALA A 150 -12.26 5.59 -7.37
C ALA A 150 -11.61 4.22 -7.50
N PHE A 151 -11.30 3.57 -6.38
CA PHE A 151 -10.68 2.25 -6.40
C PHE A 151 -11.69 1.12 -6.64
N GLY A 152 -12.92 1.23 -6.18
CA GLY A 152 -13.97 0.21 -6.32
C GLY A 152 -14.42 -0.02 -7.77
N GLN A 153 -14.26 0.95 -8.66
CA GLN A 153 -14.57 0.80 -10.08
C GLN A 153 -13.44 0.14 -10.90
N LEU A 154 -12.23 0.08 -10.35
CA LEU A 154 -11.09 -0.54 -11.04
C LEU A 154 -11.27 -2.06 -11.10
N LYS A 155 -11.18 -2.59 -12.30
CA LYS A 155 -11.30 -4.04 -12.55
C LYS A 155 -10.00 -4.60 -13.09
N THR A 156 -9.69 -5.82 -12.68
CA THR A 156 -8.53 -6.59 -13.16
C THR A 156 -8.83 -8.07 -13.03
N ASP A 157 -8.37 -8.85 -13.98
CA ASP A 157 -8.47 -10.32 -13.93
C ASP A 157 -7.36 -10.94 -13.06
N ARG A 158 -6.46 -10.11 -12.53
CA ARG A 158 -5.30 -10.56 -11.77
C ARG A 158 -5.48 -10.57 -10.27
N ALA A 159 -6.58 -10.01 -9.78
CA ALA A 159 -6.87 -9.92 -8.35
C ALA A 159 -8.37 -9.80 -8.11
N HIS A 160 -8.79 -10.02 -6.87
CA HIS A 160 -10.18 -9.81 -6.45
C HIS A 160 -10.61 -8.35 -6.65
N GLY A 161 -9.70 -7.40 -6.41
CA GLY A 161 -9.93 -5.98 -6.59
C GLY A 161 -8.65 -5.16 -6.53
N VAL A 162 -8.81 -3.85 -6.61
CA VAL A 162 -7.71 -2.87 -6.46
C VAL A 162 -8.01 -1.98 -5.26
N ARG A 163 -7.03 -1.76 -4.39
CA ARG A 163 -7.15 -0.92 -3.19
C ARG A 163 -6.08 0.16 -3.18
N GLY A 164 -6.46 1.37 -2.82
CA GLY A 164 -5.53 2.48 -2.63
C GLY A 164 -5.10 2.62 -1.18
N ARG A 165 -3.83 2.91 -0.96
CA ARG A 165 -3.25 3.32 0.32
C ARG A 165 -2.59 4.68 0.14
N LEU A 166 -3.00 5.67 0.93
CA LEU A 166 -2.54 7.05 0.77
C LEU A 166 -1.35 7.34 1.69
N TYR A 167 -0.28 7.84 1.10
CA TYR A 167 0.92 8.29 1.79
C TYR A 167 1.20 9.76 1.46
N LYS A 168 1.70 10.51 2.42
CA LYS A 168 2.08 11.91 2.22
C LYS A 168 3.16 12.04 1.13
N ASN A 169 4.14 11.15 1.13
CA ASN A 169 5.24 11.12 0.15
C ASN A 169 5.94 9.74 0.17
N PHE A 170 6.96 9.57 -0.68
CA PHE A 170 7.75 8.35 -0.72
C PHE A 170 8.46 8.02 0.59
N TRP A 171 8.94 9.03 1.32
CA TRP A 171 9.59 8.80 2.61
C TRP A 171 8.63 8.19 3.63
N SER A 172 7.40 8.68 3.70
CA SER A 172 6.35 8.11 4.56
C SER A 172 6.01 6.67 4.18
N MET A 173 5.90 6.39 2.88
CA MET A 173 5.69 5.04 2.36
C MET A 173 6.86 4.11 2.74
N HIS A 174 8.09 4.54 2.52
CA HIS A 174 9.29 3.81 2.89
C HIS A 174 9.34 3.51 4.41
N SER A 175 9.03 4.51 5.23
CA SER A 175 8.97 4.36 6.70
C SER A 175 7.93 3.34 7.14
N TYR A 176 6.76 3.34 6.49
CA TYR A 176 5.72 2.35 6.75
C TYR A 176 6.15 0.92 6.37
N HIS A 177 6.75 0.74 5.19
CA HIS A 177 7.28 -0.56 4.78
C HIS A 177 8.42 -1.03 5.69
N ARG A 178 9.25 -0.12 6.21
CA ARG A 178 10.27 -0.43 7.21
C ARG A 178 9.68 -1.07 8.46
N ILE A 179 8.56 -0.57 8.96
CA ILE A 179 7.83 -1.17 10.09
C ILE A 179 7.39 -2.60 9.73
N THR A 180 6.92 -2.81 8.50
CA THR A 180 6.53 -4.15 8.02
C THR A 180 7.70 -5.13 8.04
N VAL A 181 8.88 -4.73 7.54
CA VAL A 181 10.10 -5.55 7.57
C VAL A 181 10.53 -5.87 9.00
N LEU A 182 10.55 -4.87 9.88
CA LEU A 182 10.90 -5.06 11.30
C LEU A 182 9.93 -6.00 12.02
N GLY A 183 8.63 -5.88 11.74
CA GLY A 183 7.60 -6.78 12.25
C GLY A 183 7.79 -8.22 11.76
N GLY A 184 8.10 -8.40 10.48
CA GLY A 184 8.43 -9.69 9.90
C GLY A 184 9.69 -10.31 10.52
N ARG A 185 10.76 -9.51 10.70
CA ARG A 185 11.99 -9.93 11.37
C ARG A 185 11.71 -10.43 12.79
N LYS A 186 11.00 -9.65 13.59
CA LYS A 186 10.60 -10.05 14.94
C LYS A 186 9.82 -11.38 14.94
N LYS A 187 8.95 -11.59 13.96
CA LYS A 187 8.14 -12.81 13.85
C LYS A 187 8.95 -14.07 13.57
N VAL A 188 10.00 -13.98 12.74
CA VAL A 188 10.84 -15.14 12.39
C VAL A 188 11.89 -15.46 13.43
N THR A 189 12.28 -14.49 14.28
CA THR A 189 13.38 -14.63 15.25
C THR A 189 12.93 -14.93 16.67
N VAL A 190 11.65 -14.75 17.01
CA VAL A 190 11.13 -15.16 18.31
C VAL A 190 10.81 -16.66 18.27
N PRO A 191 11.48 -17.51 19.08
CA PRO A 191 11.12 -18.93 19.22
C PRO A 191 9.65 -19.06 19.60
N LYS A 192 8.98 -20.05 18.98
CA LYS A 192 7.60 -20.41 19.36
C LYS A 192 7.60 -21.13 20.69
#